data_f1c2c2198cd864764310dd6b438493b4
#
_entry.id   f1c2c2198cd864764310dd6b438493b4
#
_cell.length_a   1.000
_cell.length_b   1.000
_cell.length_c   1.000
_cell.angle_alpha   90.00
_cell.angle_beta   90.00
_cell.angle_gamma   90.00
#
_symmetry.space_group_name_H-M   'P 1'
#
loop_
_entity.id
_entity.type
_entity.pdbx_description
1 polymer ?
#
loop_
_entity_poly.entity_id
_entity_poly.type
_entity_poly.pdbx_seq_one_letter_code
_entity_poly.pdbx_strand_id
1 'polypeptide(L)'
;MQEKHTFFRPLDSEELPFPKSQAPALISGMVQSLPDCWQQTSALALLPSLSVACGGVTYGKNAKPLAFQIAVYGLAGSGKTQFTCRPAQVVQSILSARDDLARAEVKGQVQDCPKVMGFEISTVMLAKYLQHAGNQTVMLYTDEISSAVGSDKGGNAFMQLHSILRKGYDGTAHTMDYKEKDSFRGCISPRLSFLACGTPHAVFNYFNNKAVEEGSTRRVIFVEHPYHEQHVEELAYSIESKEALENELYYLQSQSGNLDLDAVEKAVLQWKEQKAAACGDDRVAKLMINTPADIFRRATYLAYVLNHYEQLGNAIFFGRWVAEYALRCAMNLTYSTQKEIEKIDEKIFSTSSAEYHSHFNEQMLASLPETFSFQDVVNYRKAHTEYSGDKCSPSIISRWKDRGKIKQIQKAIKNVQPALYQKIAN
;
A
#
# COMPACT_ATOMS: atom_id res chain seq x y z
N MET A 1 -5.72 -21.33 -18.32
CA MET A 1 -4.83 -20.15 -18.20
C MET A 1 -5.37 -19.18 -17.15
N GLN A 2 -5.71 -19.70 -15.93
CA GLN A 2 -6.37 -18.95 -14.85
C GLN A 2 -5.71 -19.12 -13.47
N GLU A 3 -4.51 -19.72 -13.38
CA GLU A 3 -3.89 -20.07 -12.07
C GLU A 3 -2.76 -19.16 -11.59
N LYS A 4 -2.53 -17.99 -12.22
CA LYS A 4 -1.38 -17.12 -11.85
C LYS A 4 -1.71 -15.92 -10.94
N HIS A 5 -2.95 -15.76 -10.47
CA HIS A 5 -3.34 -14.57 -9.68
C HIS A 5 -3.97 -14.86 -8.31
N THR A 6 -3.77 -16.03 -7.75
CA THR A 6 -4.29 -16.40 -6.42
C THR A 6 -3.33 -16.00 -5.28
N PHE A 7 -2.85 -14.74 -5.27
CA PHE A 7 -2.12 -14.22 -4.12
C PHE A 7 -3.03 -13.95 -2.91
N PHE A 8 -4.31 -13.76 -3.17
CA PHE A 8 -5.30 -13.51 -2.13
C PHE A 8 -6.54 -14.33 -2.44
N ARG A 9 -6.92 -15.20 -1.53
CA ARG A 9 -8.25 -15.79 -1.57
C ARG A 9 -9.24 -14.65 -1.32
N PRO A 10 -10.19 -14.38 -2.24
CA PRO A 10 -11.24 -13.41 -1.99
C PRO A 10 -11.89 -13.70 -0.64
N LEU A 11 -12.12 -12.64 0.15
CA LEU A 11 -12.98 -12.77 1.33
C LEU A 11 -14.40 -12.90 0.80
N ASP A 12 -14.97 -14.06 0.98
CA ASP A 12 -16.36 -14.26 0.67
C ASP A 12 -17.18 -13.28 1.52
N SER A 13 -18.00 -12.45 0.85
CA SER A 13 -18.86 -11.49 1.52
C SER A 13 -19.86 -12.19 2.45
N GLU A 14 -20.17 -13.46 2.20
CA GLU A 14 -21.01 -14.29 3.06
C GLU A 14 -20.30 -14.65 4.37
N GLU A 15 -18.97 -14.80 4.37
CA GLU A 15 -18.22 -15.15 5.58
C GLU A 15 -18.07 -13.99 6.58
N LEU A 16 -18.12 -12.75 6.12
CA LEU A 16 -17.98 -11.55 6.96
C LEU A 16 -18.87 -10.41 6.44
N PRO A 17 -20.20 -10.53 6.53
CA PRO A 17 -21.12 -9.54 5.97
C PRO A 17 -20.94 -8.16 6.61
N PHE A 18 -21.26 -7.13 5.84
CA PHE A 18 -21.26 -5.76 6.35
C PHE A 18 -22.28 -5.59 7.49
N PRO A 19 -21.86 -5.08 8.66
CA PRO A 19 -22.72 -4.99 9.85
C PRO A 19 -23.64 -3.75 9.80
N LYS A 20 -24.64 -3.76 8.91
CA LYS A 20 -25.53 -2.62 8.62
C LYS A 20 -26.11 -1.93 9.86
N SER A 21 -26.52 -2.70 10.86
CA SER A 21 -27.17 -2.19 12.07
C SER A 21 -26.21 -1.68 13.15
N GLN A 22 -24.95 -2.06 13.10
CA GLN A 22 -23.90 -1.63 14.04
C GLN A 22 -22.90 -0.65 13.44
N ALA A 23 -22.91 -0.50 12.13
CA ALA A 23 -22.08 0.50 11.47
C ALA A 23 -22.63 1.92 11.75
N PRO A 24 -21.75 2.94 11.83
CA PRO A 24 -22.18 4.33 11.94
C PRO A 24 -23.19 4.70 10.84
N ALA A 25 -24.19 5.48 11.21
CA ALA A 25 -25.27 5.89 10.30
C ALA A 25 -24.72 6.56 9.02
N LEU A 26 -23.68 7.38 9.16
CA LEU A 26 -22.98 7.99 8.03
C LEU A 26 -22.43 6.96 7.05
N ILE A 27 -21.72 5.91 7.54
CA ILE A 27 -21.18 4.86 6.69
C ILE A 27 -22.31 4.07 6.04
N SER A 28 -23.27 3.61 6.83
CA SER A 28 -24.42 2.84 6.33
C SER A 28 -25.20 3.62 5.27
N GLY A 29 -25.48 4.90 5.50
CA GLY A 29 -26.18 5.77 4.56
C GLY A 29 -25.44 5.96 3.24
N MET A 30 -24.11 6.04 3.28
CA MET A 30 -23.31 6.23 2.08
C MET A 30 -23.16 4.96 1.22
N VAL A 31 -23.31 3.76 1.82
CA VAL A 31 -23.11 2.51 1.07
C VAL A 31 -24.42 1.75 0.79
N GLN A 32 -25.54 2.14 1.39
CA GLN A 32 -26.82 1.39 1.31
C GLN A 32 -27.38 1.24 -0.09
N SER A 33 -27.09 2.17 -1.01
CA SER A 33 -27.52 2.11 -2.40
C SER A 33 -26.70 1.16 -3.27
N LEU A 34 -25.58 0.67 -2.75
CA LEU A 34 -24.73 -0.29 -3.45
C LEU A 34 -25.24 -1.72 -3.26
N PRO A 35 -24.99 -2.62 -4.22
CA PRO A 35 -25.17 -4.05 -4.03
C PRO A 35 -24.45 -4.55 -2.77
N ASP A 36 -25.02 -5.55 -2.10
CA ASP A 36 -24.50 -6.07 -0.83
C ASP A 36 -23.02 -6.48 -0.90
N CYS A 37 -22.59 -7.07 -2.03
CA CYS A 37 -21.19 -7.44 -2.26
C CYS A 37 -20.23 -6.24 -2.29
N TRP A 38 -20.73 -5.04 -2.62
CA TRP A 38 -19.92 -3.81 -2.66
C TRP A 38 -20.06 -2.94 -1.41
N GLN A 39 -21.11 -3.14 -0.61
CA GLN A 39 -21.27 -2.36 0.63
C GLN A 39 -20.10 -2.56 1.59
N GLN A 40 -19.66 -3.82 1.76
CA GLN A 40 -18.51 -4.17 2.59
C GLN A 40 -17.23 -3.46 2.13
N THR A 41 -16.90 -3.60 0.85
CA THR A 41 -15.67 -3.06 0.27
C THR A 41 -15.68 -1.53 0.23
N SER A 42 -16.85 -0.94 -0.03
CA SER A 42 -17.03 0.51 -0.04
C SER A 42 -16.96 1.11 1.37
N ALA A 43 -17.54 0.44 2.37
CA ALA A 43 -17.44 0.86 3.77
C ALA A 43 -15.98 0.91 4.25
N LEU A 44 -15.17 -0.08 3.85
CA LEU A 44 -13.73 -0.09 4.14
C LEU A 44 -13.01 1.04 3.39
N ALA A 45 -13.26 1.21 2.08
CA ALA A 45 -12.63 2.25 1.27
C ALA A 45 -12.94 3.68 1.77
N LEU A 46 -14.04 3.85 2.50
CA LEU A 46 -14.46 5.13 3.07
C LEU A 46 -13.65 5.53 4.31
N LEU A 47 -13.07 4.57 5.06
CA LEU A 47 -12.39 4.83 6.33
C LEU A 47 -11.26 5.86 6.25
N PRO A 48 -10.36 5.87 5.23
CA PRO A 48 -9.32 6.88 5.11
C PRO A 48 -9.89 8.31 5.01
N SER A 49 -10.94 8.52 4.21
CA SER A 49 -11.57 9.83 4.03
C SER A 49 -12.26 10.31 5.31
N LEU A 50 -12.95 9.43 6.02
CA LEU A 50 -13.58 9.75 7.30
C LEU A 50 -12.54 10.00 8.41
N SER A 51 -11.40 9.30 8.37
CA SER A 51 -10.31 9.58 9.30
C SER A 51 -9.72 10.98 9.14
N VAL A 52 -9.74 11.53 7.92
CA VAL A 52 -9.35 12.92 7.65
C VAL A 52 -10.40 13.90 8.16
N ALA A 53 -11.69 13.58 8.02
CA ALA A 53 -12.76 14.37 8.62
C ALA A 53 -12.61 14.45 10.15
N CYS A 54 -12.18 13.37 10.81
CA CYS A 54 -11.92 13.31 12.25
C CYS A 54 -10.44 13.62 12.60
N GLY A 55 -9.73 14.38 11.77
CA GLY A 55 -8.27 14.48 11.80
C GLY A 55 -7.66 15.02 13.09
N GLY A 56 -8.41 15.76 13.90
CA GLY A 56 -7.98 16.27 15.22
C GLY A 56 -8.04 15.23 16.34
N VAL A 57 -8.70 14.10 16.13
CA VAL A 57 -8.90 13.08 17.16
C VAL A 57 -7.75 12.05 17.14
N THR A 58 -7.33 11.66 18.34
CA THR A 58 -6.32 10.63 18.59
C THR A 58 -6.82 9.60 19.60
N TYR A 59 -6.09 8.52 19.79
CA TYR A 59 -6.49 7.49 20.75
C TYR A 59 -5.30 6.87 21.49
N GLY A 60 -5.62 6.31 22.66
CA GLY A 60 -4.69 5.57 23.51
C GLY A 60 -3.62 6.45 24.16
N LYS A 61 -2.78 5.84 24.98
CA LYS A 61 -1.76 6.53 25.80
C LYS A 61 -0.74 7.33 24.99
N ASN A 62 -0.48 6.91 23.75
CA ASN A 62 0.51 7.54 22.86
C ASN A 62 -0.12 8.51 21.86
N ALA A 63 -1.38 8.87 22.02
CA ALA A 63 -2.11 9.78 21.15
C ALA A 63 -1.95 9.43 19.66
N LYS A 64 -2.18 8.15 19.30
CA LYS A 64 -2.09 7.69 17.93
C LYS A 64 -3.19 8.31 17.06
N PRO A 65 -2.93 8.61 15.78
CA PRO A 65 -3.95 9.12 14.87
C PRO A 65 -4.96 8.04 14.47
N LEU A 66 -6.16 8.45 14.08
CA LEU A 66 -7.18 7.57 13.49
C LEU A 66 -6.88 7.24 12.01
N ALA A 67 -5.61 7.13 11.63
CA ALA A 67 -5.19 6.93 10.24
C ALA A 67 -5.45 5.53 9.73
N PHE A 68 -5.93 5.39 8.48
CA PHE A 68 -6.15 4.13 7.79
C PHE A 68 -5.38 4.10 6.47
N GLN A 69 -4.86 2.92 6.12
CA GLN A 69 -4.16 2.67 4.87
C GLN A 69 -4.90 1.56 4.11
N ILE A 70 -5.51 1.92 2.98
CA ILE A 70 -6.37 1.01 2.23
C ILE A 70 -5.96 0.98 0.77
N ALA A 71 -5.79 -0.24 0.24
CA ALA A 71 -5.55 -0.50 -1.16
C ALA A 71 -6.70 -1.33 -1.74
N VAL A 72 -7.47 -0.72 -2.66
CA VAL A 72 -8.57 -1.38 -3.37
C VAL A 72 -8.04 -1.96 -4.67
N TYR A 73 -8.29 -3.24 -4.90
CA TYR A 73 -7.89 -3.89 -6.14
C TYR A 73 -9.05 -4.68 -6.78
N GLY A 74 -9.00 -4.84 -8.08
CA GLY A 74 -9.99 -5.59 -8.86
C GLY A 74 -9.70 -5.50 -10.35
N LEU A 75 -10.43 -6.25 -11.17
CA LEU A 75 -10.22 -6.31 -12.61
C LEU A 75 -10.31 -4.92 -13.26
N ALA A 76 -9.57 -4.71 -14.33
CA ALA A 76 -9.73 -3.50 -15.14
C ALA A 76 -11.17 -3.40 -15.68
N GLY A 77 -11.77 -2.21 -15.59
CA GLY A 77 -13.15 -2.00 -16.05
C GLY A 77 -14.24 -2.55 -15.13
N SER A 78 -13.91 -3.11 -13.94
CA SER A 78 -14.92 -3.65 -13.02
C SER A 78 -15.73 -2.59 -12.24
N GLY A 79 -15.46 -1.30 -12.43
CA GLY A 79 -16.19 -0.21 -11.75
C GLY A 79 -15.67 0.12 -10.35
N LYS A 80 -14.47 -0.29 -9.97
CA LYS A 80 -13.85 0.00 -8.64
C LYS A 80 -13.98 1.48 -8.24
N THR A 81 -13.53 2.36 -9.11
CA THR A 81 -13.52 3.80 -8.87
C THR A 81 -14.94 4.36 -8.86
N GLN A 82 -15.80 3.87 -9.76
CA GLN A 82 -17.16 4.34 -9.91
C GLN A 82 -18.07 3.91 -8.75
N PHE A 83 -17.85 2.75 -8.15
CA PHE A 83 -18.73 2.18 -7.14
C PHE A 83 -18.04 2.06 -5.77
N THR A 84 -17.03 1.23 -5.62
CA THR A 84 -16.41 0.99 -4.31
C THR A 84 -15.76 2.25 -3.73
N CYS A 85 -15.08 3.04 -4.55
CA CYS A 85 -14.39 4.25 -4.08
C CYS A 85 -15.27 5.52 -4.14
N ARG A 86 -16.42 5.46 -4.80
CA ARG A 86 -17.30 6.63 -5.00
C ARG A 86 -17.72 7.32 -3.71
N PRO A 87 -18.19 6.62 -2.66
CA PRO A 87 -18.50 7.25 -1.39
C PRO A 87 -17.31 8.01 -0.78
N ALA A 88 -16.10 7.40 -0.85
CA ALA A 88 -14.88 8.06 -0.38
C ALA A 88 -14.54 9.32 -1.19
N GLN A 89 -14.71 9.29 -2.51
CA GLN A 89 -14.49 10.44 -3.40
C GLN A 89 -15.45 11.59 -3.10
N VAL A 90 -16.72 11.29 -2.76
CA VAL A 90 -17.69 12.31 -2.36
C VAL A 90 -17.23 13.04 -1.09
N VAL A 91 -16.80 12.30 -0.07
CA VAL A 91 -16.22 12.89 1.15
C VAL A 91 -14.98 13.72 0.82
N GLN A 92 -14.07 13.19 0.00
CA GLN A 92 -12.84 13.87 -0.42
C GLN A 92 -13.16 15.18 -1.16
N SER A 93 -14.16 15.19 -2.04
CA SER A 93 -14.54 16.40 -2.79
C SER A 93 -15.03 17.53 -1.86
N ILE A 94 -15.78 17.19 -0.82
CA ILE A 94 -16.24 18.17 0.19
C ILE A 94 -15.04 18.68 1.01
N LEU A 95 -14.15 17.79 1.44
CA LEU A 95 -12.95 18.17 2.19
C LEU A 95 -12.04 19.09 1.37
N SER A 96 -11.86 18.80 0.08
CA SER A 96 -11.00 19.56 -0.84
C SER A 96 -11.59 20.90 -1.25
N ALA A 97 -12.92 20.99 -1.45
CA ALA A 97 -13.59 22.24 -1.81
C ALA A 97 -13.36 23.31 -0.73
N ARG A 98 -13.33 22.91 0.53
CA ARG A 98 -13.05 23.82 1.64
C ARG A 98 -11.60 24.29 1.67
N ASP A 99 -10.65 23.40 1.32
CA ASP A 99 -9.24 23.77 1.24
C ASP A 99 -9.00 24.82 0.13
N ASP A 100 -9.69 24.71 -1.00
CA ASP A 100 -9.58 25.66 -2.10
C ASP A 100 -10.15 27.04 -1.75
N LEU A 101 -11.23 27.09 -0.97
CA LEU A 101 -11.78 28.34 -0.45
C LEU A 101 -10.82 29.03 0.53
N ALA A 102 -10.25 28.27 1.46
CA ALA A 102 -9.26 28.77 2.41
C ALA A 102 -8.01 29.32 1.70
N ARG A 103 -7.53 28.66 0.63
CA ARG A 103 -6.43 29.13 -0.22
C ARG A 103 -6.75 30.40 -0.98
N ALA A 104 -8.01 30.60 -1.41
CA ALA A 104 -8.43 31.80 -2.13
C ALA A 104 -8.46 33.04 -1.24
N GLU A 105 -8.73 32.90 0.03
CA GLU A 105 -8.82 34.00 1.00
C GLU A 105 -7.45 34.51 1.47
N VAL A 106 -6.40 33.70 1.41
CA VAL A 106 -5.05 34.04 1.89
C VAL A 106 -4.09 34.23 0.72
N LYS A 107 -4.23 35.31 -0.03
CA LYS A 107 -3.25 35.72 -1.05
C LYS A 107 -1.87 35.99 -0.41
N GLY A 108 -0.94 35.06 -0.59
CA GLY A 108 0.48 35.25 -0.28
C GLY A 108 1.05 34.44 0.88
N GLN A 109 0.26 33.69 1.63
CA GLN A 109 0.76 32.76 2.63
C GLN A 109 0.25 31.34 2.32
N VAL A 110 1.13 30.48 1.78
CA VAL A 110 0.88 29.05 1.64
C VAL A 110 0.93 28.45 3.04
N GLN A 111 -0.10 28.63 3.83
CA GLN A 111 -0.20 28.08 5.17
C GLN A 111 -1.15 26.89 5.26
N ASP A 112 -1.92 26.61 4.20
CA ASP A 112 -2.90 25.54 4.26
C ASP A 112 -2.38 24.25 3.64
N CYS A 113 -2.28 23.23 4.49
CA CYS A 113 -2.00 21.88 4.05
C CYS A 113 -3.26 21.29 3.40
N PRO A 114 -3.20 20.85 2.12
CA PRO A 114 -4.32 20.14 1.52
C PRO A 114 -4.60 18.85 2.30
N LYS A 115 -5.88 18.62 2.59
CA LYS A 115 -6.32 17.42 3.32
C LYS A 115 -6.22 16.16 2.48
N VAL A 116 -6.37 16.32 1.17
CA VAL A 116 -6.27 15.22 0.19
C VAL A 116 -5.22 15.59 -0.84
N MET A 117 -4.23 14.70 -1.02
CA MET A 117 -3.09 14.88 -1.92
C MET A 117 -2.97 13.67 -2.84
N GLY A 118 -2.41 13.86 -4.04
CA GLY A 118 -2.08 12.74 -4.93
C GLY A 118 -0.88 11.92 -4.46
N PHE A 119 -0.83 10.66 -4.81
CA PHE A 119 0.33 9.78 -4.54
C PHE A 119 1.59 10.20 -5.30
N GLU A 120 1.45 10.99 -6.37
CA GLU A 120 2.57 11.49 -7.19
C GLU A 120 3.33 12.65 -6.53
N ILE A 121 2.92 13.07 -5.34
CA ILE A 121 3.57 14.14 -4.59
C ILE A 121 5.02 13.77 -4.26
N SER A 122 5.95 14.71 -4.43
CA SER A 122 7.32 14.48 -3.98
C SER A 122 7.40 14.39 -2.45
N THR A 123 8.32 13.57 -1.93
CA THR A 123 8.50 13.39 -0.48
C THR A 123 8.84 14.69 0.24
N VAL A 124 9.53 15.64 -0.44
CA VAL A 124 9.84 16.97 0.10
C VAL A 124 8.57 17.80 0.27
N MET A 125 7.70 17.84 -0.75
CA MET A 125 6.43 18.55 -0.66
C MET A 125 5.49 17.91 0.35
N LEU A 126 5.43 16.59 0.39
CA LEU A 126 4.67 15.87 1.40
C LEU A 126 5.14 16.22 2.82
N ALA A 127 6.44 16.29 3.06
CA ALA A 127 6.99 16.68 4.35
C ALA A 127 6.60 18.11 4.75
N LYS A 128 6.65 19.06 3.82
CA LYS A 128 6.20 20.45 4.03
C LYS A 128 4.72 20.49 4.40
N TYR A 129 3.88 19.80 3.65
CA TYR A 129 2.45 19.75 3.94
C TYR A 129 2.15 19.07 5.27
N LEU A 130 2.82 17.98 5.61
CA LEU A 130 2.65 17.30 6.90
C LEU A 130 3.08 18.18 8.08
N GLN A 131 4.10 19.02 7.91
CA GLN A 131 4.49 20.01 8.91
C GLN A 131 3.38 21.06 9.13
N HIS A 132 2.79 21.57 8.05
CA HIS A 132 1.70 22.53 8.13
C HIS A 132 0.38 21.92 8.65
N ALA A 133 0.13 20.64 8.35
CA ALA A 133 -1.03 19.93 8.89
C ALA A 133 -1.01 19.85 10.43
N GLY A 134 0.19 19.93 11.04
CA GLY A 134 0.34 19.87 12.49
C GLY A 134 -0.26 18.59 13.07
N ASN A 135 -1.31 18.76 13.86
CA ASN A 135 -2.01 17.64 14.52
C ASN A 135 -3.22 17.11 13.75
N GLN A 136 -3.39 17.49 12.49
CA GLN A 136 -4.48 17.00 11.64
C GLN A 136 -4.03 15.77 10.83
N THR A 137 -4.95 14.81 10.67
CA THR A 137 -4.76 13.70 9.74
C THR A 137 -5.06 14.19 8.32
N VAL A 138 -4.16 13.87 7.39
CA VAL A 138 -4.34 14.11 5.96
C VAL A 138 -4.25 12.79 5.20
N MET A 139 -4.56 12.78 3.90
CA MET A 139 -4.49 11.54 3.13
C MET A 139 -3.85 11.71 1.77
N LEU A 140 -3.30 10.60 1.28
CA LEU A 140 -2.95 10.41 -0.12
C LEU A 140 -4.08 9.64 -0.83
N TYR A 141 -4.39 10.04 -2.04
CA TYR A 141 -5.36 9.37 -2.89
C TYR A 141 -4.81 9.13 -4.29
N THR A 142 -5.08 7.96 -4.85
CA THR A 142 -4.92 7.68 -6.28
C THR A 142 -5.98 6.68 -6.72
N ASP A 143 -6.57 6.91 -7.89
CA ASP A 143 -7.48 5.97 -8.55
C ASP A 143 -6.73 4.93 -9.41
N GLU A 144 -5.43 5.16 -9.69
CA GLU A 144 -4.57 4.22 -10.40
C GLU A 144 -3.15 4.22 -9.82
N ILE A 145 -2.85 3.25 -8.98
CA ILE A 145 -1.55 3.16 -8.26
C ILE A 145 -0.36 2.89 -9.20
N SER A 146 -0.62 2.41 -10.42
CA SER A 146 0.44 2.19 -11.41
C SER A 146 1.16 3.49 -11.81
N SER A 147 0.48 4.64 -11.75
CA SER A 147 1.07 5.96 -12.01
C SER A 147 2.13 6.32 -10.97
N ALA A 148 1.91 5.95 -9.71
CA ALA A 148 2.85 6.17 -8.62
C ALA A 148 4.15 5.35 -8.76
N VAL A 149 4.08 4.15 -9.36
CA VAL A 149 5.26 3.30 -9.63
C VAL A 149 6.19 3.93 -10.69
N GLY A 150 5.63 4.72 -11.61
CA GLY A 150 6.38 5.34 -12.71
C GLY A 150 7.26 6.51 -12.29
N SER A 151 6.89 7.25 -11.25
CA SER A 151 7.61 8.41 -10.74
C SER A 151 8.82 8.04 -9.88
N ASP A 152 8.86 6.84 -9.32
CA ASP A 152 9.87 6.37 -8.35
C ASP A 152 11.02 5.55 -8.95
N LYS A 153 11.45 5.86 -10.18
CA LYS A 153 12.61 5.17 -10.82
C LYS A 153 13.95 5.33 -10.09
N GLY A 154 14.00 6.12 -9.01
CA GLY A 154 15.15 6.21 -8.10
C GLY A 154 14.83 5.56 -6.75
N GLY A 155 15.33 4.35 -6.49
CA GLY A 155 15.01 3.53 -5.31
C GLY A 155 15.01 4.21 -3.92
N ASN A 156 15.58 5.40 -3.77
CA ASN A 156 15.58 6.16 -2.52
C ASN A 156 14.26 6.92 -2.26
N ALA A 157 13.58 7.44 -3.29
CA ALA A 157 12.34 8.19 -3.13
C ALA A 157 11.19 7.27 -2.68
N PHE A 158 11.09 6.08 -3.27
CA PHE A 158 10.14 5.04 -2.88
C PHE A 158 10.31 4.63 -1.40
N MET A 159 11.54 4.38 -0.97
CA MET A 159 11.85 4.01 0.41
C MET A 159 11.49 5.11 1.41
N GLN A 160 11.70 6.37 1.03
CA GLN A 160 11.34 7.51 1.87
C GLN A 160 9.82 7.64 2.01
N LEU A 161 9.04 7.49 0.93
CA LEU A 161 7.58 7.54 0.98
C LEU A 161 7.03 6.43 1.88
N HIS A 162 7.49 5.19 1.74
CA HIS A 162 7.08 4.08 2.60
C HIS A 162 7.43 4.32 4.08
N SER A 163 8.57 4.95 4.35
CA SER A 163 8.93 5.35 5.72
C SER A 163 7.96 6.39 6.29
N ILE A 164 7.58 7.40 5.50
CA ILE A 164 6.60 8.42 5.90
C ILE A 164 5.22 7.78 6.11
N LEU A 165 4.78 6.89 5.22
CA LEU A 165 3.51 6.18 5.34
C LEU A 165 3.44 5.37 6.65
N ARG A 166 4.49 4.61 6.99
CA ARG A 166 4.55 3.86 8.25
C ARG A 166 4.46 4.78 9.46
N LYS A 167 5.27 5.83 9.49
CA LYS A 167 5.30 6.78 10.59
C LYS A 167 4.01 7.59 10.69
N GLY A 168 3.41 7.93 9.56
CA GLY A 168 2.12 8.59 9.49
C GLY A 168 0.97 7.73 10.00
N TYR A 169 1.04 6.43 9.77
CA TYR A 169 0.10 5.48 10.37
C TYR A 169 0.28 5.39 11.88
N ASP A 170 1.51 5.33 12.37
CA ASP A 170 1.81 5.18 13.80
C ASP A 170 1.76 6.50 14.58
N GLY A 171 1.76 7.66 13.90
CA GLY A 171 1.88 8.97 14.54
C GLY A 171 3.26 9.21 15.16
N THR A 172 4.30 8.51 14.66
CA THR A 172 5.65 8.59 15.24
C THR A 172 6.50 9.63 14.52
N ALA A 173 7.41 10.26 15.27
CA ALA A 173 8.29 11.28 14.75
C ALA A 173 9.14 10.80 13.56
N HIS A 174 9.29 11.65 12.57
CA HIS A 174 10.10 11.44 11.39
C HIS A 174 11.00 12.64 11.14
N THR A 175 12.31 12.42 11.25
CA THR A 175 13.32 13.44 10.99
C THR A 175 13.71 13.37 9.52
N MET A 176 13.74 14.52 8.87
CA MET A 176 14.16 14.69 7.48
C MET A 176 15.22 15.76 7.42
N ASP A 177 16.29 15.48 6.69
CA ASP A 177 17.39 16.43 6.44
C ASP A 177 17.79 16.37 4.96
N TYR A 178 17.16 17.21 4.15
CA TYR A 178 17.48 17.32 2.73
C TYR A 178 18.61 18.35 2.53
N LYS A 179 19.55 18.03 1.66
CA LYS A 179 20.76 18.84 1.45
C LYS A 179 20.53 20.14 0.67
N GLU A 180 19.47 20.23 -0.12
CA GLU A 180 19.18 21.41 -0.94
C GLU A 180 18.71 22.60 -0.09
N LYS A 181 19.10 23.82 -0.51
CA LYS A 181 18.95 25.06 0.27
C LYS A 181 17.50 25.41 0.63
N ASP A 182 16.53 25.02 -0.21
CA ASP A 182 15.09 25.24 -0.01
C ASP A 182 14.33 23.98 0.41
N SER A 183 15.06 22.95 0.79
CA SER A 183 14.50 21.67 1.20
C SER A 183 14.07 21.68 2.66
N PHE A 184 13.13 20.78 2.98
CA PHE A 184 12.65 20.61 4.34
C PHE A 184 13.76 20.04 5.24
N ARG A 185 13.97 20.68 6.40
CA ARG A 185 14.80 20.18 7.48
C ARG A 185 14.04 20.26 8.78
N GLY A 186 13.94 19.15 9.48
CA GLY A 186 13.26 19.12 10.76
C GLY A 186 12.66 17.78 11.12
N CYS A 187 11.90 17.78 12.20
CA CYS A 187 11.16 16.64 12.70
C CYS A 187 9.66 16.90 12.56
N ILE A 188 8.95 15.96 11.95
CA ILE A 188 7.49 15.98 11.83
C ILE A 188 6.93 14.77 12.57
N SER A 189 5.70 14.89 13.08
CA SER A 189 4.89 13.76 13.57
C SER A 189 3.72 13.56 12.61
N PRO A 190 3.95 12.87 11.48
CA PRO A 190 2.95 12.77 10.44
C PRO A 190 1.72 12.00 10.92
N ARG A 191 0.53 12.41 10.45
CA ARG A 191 -0.73 11.69 10.60
C ARG A 191 -1.29 11.49 9.20
N LEU A 192 -1.10 10.28 8.64
CA LEU A 192 -1.28 10.07 7.22
C LEU A 192 -2.07 8.80 6.94
N SER A 193 -3.25 8.99 6.34
CA SER A 193 -4.06 7.94 5.73
C SER A 193 -3.76 7.80 4.25
N PHE A 194 -4.19 6.72 3.62
CA PHE A 194 -4.29 6.66 2.18
C PHE A 194 -5.41 5.76 1.68
N LEU A 195 -5.89 6.10 0.49
CA LEU A 195 -6.73 5.24 -0.36
C LEU A 195 -6.07 5.16 -1.73
N ALA A 196 -5.67 3.95 -2.12
CA ALA A 196 -5.10 3.68 -3.42
C ALA A 196 -5.92 2.63 -4.15
N CYS A 197 -6.14 2.81 -5.45
CA CYS A 197 -6.86 1.87 -6.29
C CYS A 197 -5.98 1.37 -7.42
N GLY A 198 -6.27 0.17 -7.92
CA GLY A 198 -5.56 -0.36 -9.07
C GLY A 198 -5.99 -1.77 -9.47
N THR A 199 -5.34 -2.29 -10.50
CA THR A 199 -5.46 -3.71 -10.82
C THR A 199 -4.70 -4.55 -9.79
N PRO A 200 -4.99 -5.85 -9.63
CA PRO A 200 -4.24 -6.71 -8.71
C PRO A 200 -2.73 -6.63 -8.95
N HIS A 201 -2.32 -6.69 -10.22
CA HIS A 201 -0.90 -6.61 -10.59
C HIS A 201 -0.26 -5.28 -10.17
N ALA A 202 -0.94 -4.14 -10.39
CA ALA A 202 -0.42 -2.83 -10.03
C ALA A 202 -0.28 -2.66 -8.51
N VAL A 203 -1.30 -3.06 -7.75
CA VAL A 203 -1.30 -2.96 -6.29
C VAL A 203 -0.21 -3.84 -5.68
N PHE A 204 -0.08 -5.09 -6.13
CA PHE A 204 0.92 -6.01 -5.57
C PHE A 204 2.35 -5.70 -6.02
N ASN A 205 2.55 -5.11 -7.19
CA ASN A 205 3.85 -4.58 -7.57
C ASN A 205 4.27 -3.38 -6.72
N TYR A 206 3.32 -2.51 -6.35
CA TYR A 206 3.62 -1.37 -5.48
C TYR A 206 3.96 -1.84 -4.05
N PHE A 207 3.18 -2.77 -3.51
CA PHE A 207 3.40 -3.37 -2.20
C PHE A 207 4.19 -4.69 -2.31
N ASN A 208 5.30 -4.69 -3.02
CA ASN A 208 6.14 -5.85 -3.29
C ASN A 208 6.83 -6.43 -2.04
N ASN A 209 7.58 -7.51 -2.21
CA ASN A 209 8.27 -8.22 -1.12
C ASN A 209 9.12 -7.29 -0.24
N LYS A 210 9.76 -6.27 -0.79
CA LYS A 210 10.55 -5.30 -0.03
C LYS A 210 9.68 -4.48 0.93
N ALA A 211 8.49 -4.05 0.49
CA ALA A 211 7.52 -3.38 1.36
C ALA A 211 6.98 -4.30 2.46
N VAL A 212 6.89 -5.61 2.19
CA VAL A 212 6.51 -6.64 3.17
C VAL A 212 7.60 -6.79 4.23
N GLU A 213 8.85 -6.96 3.84
CA GLU A 213 10.00 -7.09 4.74
C GLU A 213 10.16 -5.88 5.65
N GLU A 214 9.91 -4.68 5.13
CA GLU A 214 9.96 -3.43 5.91
C GLU A 214 8.74 -3.21 6.81
N GLY A 215 7.73 -4.08 6.76
CA GLY A 215 6.53 -4.02 7.58
C GLY A 215 5.51 -2.95 7.17
N SER A 216 5.67 -2.29 6.01
CA SER A 216 4.70 -1.32 5.48
C SER A 216 3.38 -2.00 5.14
N THR A 217 3.44 -3.15 4.49
CA THR A 217 2.30 -3.91 3.99
C THR A 217 1.37 -4.39 5.10
N ARG A 218 1.88 -4.67 6.29
CA ARG A 218 1.06 -5.11 7.43
C ARG A 218 0.03 -4.08 7.89
N ARG A 219 0.26 -2.79 7.61
CA ARG A 219 -0.62 -1.68 7.99
C ARG A 219 -1.69 -1.40 6.95
N VAL A 220 -1.58 -2.02 5.78
CA VAL A 220 -2.50 -1.84 4.65
C VAL A 220 -3.61 -2.87 4.71
N ILE A 221 -4.85 -2.43 4.61
CA ILE A 221 -5.99 -3.29 4.39
C ILE A 221 -6.19 -3.40 2.88
N PHE A 222 -5.99 -4.60 2.34
CA PHE A 222 -6.20 -4.90 0.92
C PHE A 222 -7.66 -5.28 0.70
N VAL A 223 -8.37 -4.46 -0.08
CA VAL A 223 -9.80 -4.62 -0.31
C VAL A 223 -10.02 -5.06 -1.74
N GLU A 224 -10.56 -6.25 -1.92
CA GLU A 224 -10.95 -6.74 -3.24
C GLU A 224 -12.30 -6.16 -3.64
N HIS A 225 -12.34 -5.56 -4.84
CA HIS A 225 -13.60 -5.18 -5.46
C HIS A 225 -14.14 -6.39 -6.24
N PRO A 226 -15.23 -7.04 -5.75
CA PRO A 226 -15.78 -8.22 -6.41
C PRO A 226 -16.42 -7.83 -7.75
N TYR A 227 -16.25 -8.71 -8.74
CA TYR A 227 -16.96 -8.56 -10.00
C TYR A 227 -18.47 -8.79 -9.79
N HIS A 228 -19.30 -7.94 -10.39
CA HIS A 228 -20.75 -8.03 -10.33
C HIS A 228 -21.33 -7.74 -11.71
N GLU A 229 -22.22 -8.61 -12.19
CA GLU A 229 -22.79 -8.51 -13.54
C GLU A 229 -23.92 -7.49 -13.67
N GLN A 230 -24.54 -7.09 -12.55
CA GLN A 230 -25.65 -6.14 -12.60
C GLN A 230 -25.16 -4.75 -12.96
N HIS A 231 -25.87 -4.13 -13.89
CA HIS A 231 -25.71 -2.70 -14.15
C HIS A 231 -26.25 -1.92 -12.94
N VAL A 232 -25.39 -1.17 -12.29
CA VAL A 232 -25.78 -0.29 -11.20
C VAL A 232 -25.93 1.10 -11.79
N GLU A 233 -27.12 1.67 -11.65
CA GLU A 233 -27.37 3.06 -12.03
C GLU A 233 -26.47 4.01 -11.21
N GLU A 234 -26.15 5.15 -11.79
CA GLU A 234 -25.29 6.13 -11.17
C GLU A 234 -25.84 6.50 -9.79
N LEU A 235 -24.98 6.49 -8.75
CA LEU A 235 -25.36 6.84 -7.40
C LEU A 235 -25.80 8.32 -7.38
N ALA A 236 -27.10 8.56 -7.40
CA ALA A 236 -27.67 9.89 -7.28
C ALA A 236 -27.71 10.31 -5.81
N TYR A 237 -26.83 11.22 -5.41
CA TYR A 237 -26.98 11.92 -4.12
C TYR A 237 -27.95 13.10 -4.33
N SER A 238 -29.01 13.18 -3.55
CA SER A 238 -29.87 14.36 -3.55
C SER A 238 -29.11 15.57 -3.00
N ILE A 239 -29.50 16.78 -3.42
CA ILE A 239 -28.92 18.03 -2.90
C ILE A 239 -29.09 18.13 -1.37
N GLU A 240 -30.25 17.73 -0.84
CA GLU A 240 -30.52 17.69 0.60
C GLU A 240 -29.57 16.72 1.33
N SER A 241 -29.29 15.54 0.73
CA SER A 241 -28.33 14.58 1.27
C SER A 241 -26.90 15.13 1.25
N LYS A 242 -26.56 15.96 0.27
CA LYS A 242 -25.23 16.59 0.18
C LYS A 242 -25.03 17.63 1.26
N GLU A 243 -25.98 18.52 1.49
CA GLU A 243 -25.92 19.55 2.55
C GLU A 243 -25.84 18.89 3.93
N ALA A 244 -26.65 17.88 4.20
CA ALA A 244 -26.58 17.13 5.44
C ALA A 244 -25.20 16.48 5.65
N LEU A 245 -24.61 15.91 4.60
CA LEU A 245 -23.27 15.36 4.64
C LEU A 245 -22.20 16.44 4.88
N GLU A 246 -22.33 17.60 4.23
CA GLU A 246 -21.40 18.72 4.45
C GLU A 246 -21.45 19.20 5.91
N ASN A 247 -22.62 19.35 6.48
CA ASN A 247 -22.81 19.76 7.89
C ASN A 247 -22.20 18.72 8.84
N GLU A 248 -22.42 17.44 8.58
CA GLU A 248 -21.85 16.35 9.37
C GLU A 248 -20.32 16.35 9.30
N LEU A 249 -19.72 16.48 8.10
CA LEU A 249 -18.28 16.57 7.95
C LEU A 249 -17.68 17.81 8.63
N TYR A 250 -18.40 18.93 8.65
CA TYR A 250 -17.98 20.13 9.40
C TYR A 250 -17.97 19.91 10.91
N TYR A 251 -18.99 19.24 11.42
CA TYR A 251 -19.02 18.84 12.82
C TYR A 251 -17.82 17.96 13.15
N LEU A 252 -17.55 16.91 12.36
CA LEU A 252 -16.44 15.98 12.56
C LEU A 252 -15.08 16.69 12.52
N GLN A 253 -14.90 17.68 11.64
CA GLN A 253 -13.66 18.47 11.54
C GLN A 253 -13.40 19.34 12.76
N SER A 254 -14.44 19.73 13.48
CA SER A 254 -14.32 20.48 14.72
C SER A 254 -13.91 19.62 15.91
N GLN A 255 -14.00 18.30 15.77
CA GLN A 255 -13.67 17.37 16.85
C GLN A 255 -12.17 17.24 17.04
N SER A 256 -11.74 17.23 18.30
CA SER A 256 -10.34 17.05 18.68
C SER A 256 -10.24 16.41 20.05
N GLY A 257 -9.07 15.89 20.36
CA GLY A 257 -8.80 15.30 21.67
C GLY A 257 -8.26 13.87 21.58
N ASN A 258 -7.97 13.30 22.75
CA ASN A 258 -7.44 11.95 22.85
C ASN A 258 -8.47 11.05 23.55
N LEU A 259 -8.82 9.95 22.90
CA LEU A 259 -9.76 8.96 23.38
C LEU A 259 -8.99 7.78 23.99
N ASP A 260 -9.30 7.43 25.23
CA ASP A 260 -8.70 6.28 25.93
C ASP A 260 -9.77 5.65 26.83
N LEU A 261 -10.50 4.67 26.30
CA LEU A 261 -11.63 4.04 26.94
C LEU A 261 -11.30 2.60 27.35
N ASP A 262 -11.35 2.29 28.64
CA ASP A 262 -11.07 0.96 29.18
C ASP A 262 -11.92 -0.14 28.55
N ALA A 263 -13.18 0.15 28.20
CA ALA A 263 -14.05 -0.79 27.54
C ALA A 263 -13.53 -1.23 26.15
N VAL A 264 -12.93 -0.31 25.40
CA VAL A 264 -12.31 -0.62 24.09
C VAL A 264 -11.08 -1.46 24.28
N GLU A 265 -10.20 -1.10 25.22
CA GLU A 265 -8.97 -1.86 25.49
C GLU A 265 -9.29 -3.28 25.95
N LYS A 266 -10.30 -3.45 26.82
CA LYS A 266 -10.78 -4.76 27.25
C LYS A 266 -11.31 -5.60 26.11
N ALA A 267 -12.13 -5.01 25.22
CA ALA A 267 -12.67 -5.72 24.06
C ALA A 267 -11.56 -6.16 23.08
N VAL A 268 -10.58 -5.30 22.83
CA VAL A 268 -9.42 -5.61 21.98
C VAL A 268 -8.57 -6.72 22.58
N LEU A 269 -8.30 -6.67 23.90
CA LEU A 269 -7.51 -7.69 24.57
C LEU A 269 -8.20 -9.06 24.49
N GLN A 270 -9.49 -9.14 24.79
CA GLN A 270 -10.27 -10.37 24.68
C GLN A 270 -10.25 -10.93 23.25
N TRP A 271 -10.41 -10.07 22.24
CA TRP A 271 -10.32 -10.47 20.84
C TRP A 271 -8.93 -11.01 20.49
N LYS A 272 -7.86 -10.35 20.93
CA LYS A 272 -6.47 -10.82 20.73
C LYS A 272 -6.24 -12.19 21.32
N GLU A 273 -6.69 -12.42 22.55
CA GLU A 273 -6.55 -13.71 23.25
C GLU A 273 -7.29 -14.82 22.51
N GLN A 274 -8.54 -14.57 22.07
CA GLN A 274 -9.31 -15.51 21.28
C GLN A 274 -8.61 -15.87 19.97
N LYS A 275 -8.07 -14.87 19.24
CA LYS A 275 -7.35 -15.11 17.99
C LYS A 275 -6.02 -15.82 18.21
N ALA A 276 -5.26 -15.45 19.25
CA ALA A 276 -4.01 -16.12 19.60
C ALA A 276 -4.22 -17.59 19.98
N ALA A 277 -5.30 -17.89 20.71
CA ALA A 277 -5.68 -19.28 21.04
C ALA A 277 -6.01 -20.08 19.76
N ALA A 278 -6.72 -19.47 18.81
CA ALA A 278 -7.06 -20.11 17.53
C ALA A 278 -5.83 -20.39 16.64
N CYS A 279 -4.73 -19.66 16.82
CA CYS A 279 -3.48 -19.87 16.06
C CYS A 279 -2.64 -21.07 16.59
N GLY A 280 -3.00 -21.69 17.70
CA GLY A 280 -2.24 -22.80 18.29
C GLY A 280 -0.77 -22.40 18.55
N ASP A 281 0.18 -23.16 18.00
CA ASP A 281 1.62 -22.90 18.16
C ASP A 281 2.24 -22.05 17.04
N ASP A 282 1.42 -21.60 16.06
CA ASP A 282 1.91 -20.75 14.97
C ASP A 282 2.32 -19.36 15.48
N ARG A 283 3.62 -19.17 15.63
CA ARG A 283 4.23 -17.91 16.10
C ARG A 283 4.04 -16.77 15.09
N VAL A 284 4.06 -17.07 13.79
CA VAL A 284 3.88 -16.07 12.72
C VAL A 284 2.45 -15.56 12.75
N ALA A 285 1.47 -16.45 12.80
CA ALA A 285 0.07 -16.10 12.93
C ALA A 285 -0.19 -15.21 14.16
N LYS A 286 0.38 -15.57 15.33
CA LYS A 286 0.27 -14.75 16.55
C LYS A 286 0.85 -13.34 16.39
N LEU A 287 1.96 -13.18 15.68
CA LEU A 287 2.54 -11.86 15.40
C LEU A 287 1.65 -11.02 14.47
N MET A 288 0.94 -11.67 13.53
CA MET A 288 0.04 -11.00 12.61
C MET A 288 -1.18 -10.37 13.29
N ILE A 289 -1.58 -10.83 14.48
CA ILE A 289 -2.74 -10.30 15.22
C ILE A 289 -2.52 -8.85 15.72
N ASN A 290 -1.27 -8.43 15.93
CA ASN A 290 -0.98 -7.14 16.57
C ASN A 290 -1.45 -5.92 15.76
N THR A 291 -1.25 -5.92 14.45
CA THR A 291 -1.70 -4.80 13.61
C THR A 291 -3.23 -4.76 13.46
N PRO A 292 -3.93 -5.87 13.17
CA PRO A 292 -5.40 -5.89 13.23
C PRO A 292 -5.98 -5.49 14.59
N ALA A 293 -5.33 -5.79 15.70
CA ALA A 293 -5.74 -5.30 17.01
C ALA A 293 -5.63 -3.77 17.16
N ASP A 294 -4.61 -3.16 16.54
CA ASP A 294 -4.49 -1.72 16.46
C ASP A 294 -5.56 -1.12 15.53
N ILE A 295 -5.86 -1.79 14.41
CA ILE A 295 -6.97 -1.44 13.50
C ILE A 295 -8.32 -1.53 14.24
N PHE A 296 -8.51 -2.52 15.10
CA PHE A 296 -9.71 -2.63 15.94
C PHE A 296 -9.93 -1.36 16.76
N ARG A 297 -8.89 -0.88 17.47
CA ARG A 297 -8.97 0.37 18.23
C ARG A 297 -9.35 1.54 17.35
N ARG A 298 -8.62 1.73 16.25
CA ARG A 298 -8.83 2.84 15.31
C ARG A 298 -10.25 2.88 14.78
N ALA A 299 -10.74 1.75 14.28
CA ALA A 299 -12.07 1.65 13.71
C ALA A 299 -13.17 1.82 14.77
N THR A 300 -12.94 1.34 16.00
CA THR A 300 -13.84 1.58 17.13
C THR A 300 -13.92 3.07 17.47
N TYR A 301 -12.77 3.71 17.66
CA TYR A 301 -12.77 5.14 18.00
C TYR A 301 -13.28 6.01 16.87
N LEU A 302 -12.96 5.69 15.61
CA LEU A 302 -13.56 6.37 14.46
C LEU A 302 -15.09 6.22 14.48
N ALA A 303 -15.60 5.00 14.61
CA ALA A 303 -17.04 4.75 14.67
C ALA A 303 -17.71 5.46 15.86
N TYR A 304 -17.03 5.54 17.00
CA TYR A 304 -17.53 6.24 18.18
C TYR A 304 -17.63 7.75 17.95
N VAL A 305 -16.67 8.36 17.29
CA VAL A 305 -16.72 9.78 16.89
C VAL A 305 -17.83 10.01 15.86
N LEU A 306 -17.94 9.12 14.85
CA LEU A 306 -19.00 9.18 13.83
C LEU A 306 -20.40 9.00 14.42
N ASN A 307 -20.53 8.38 15.57
CA ASN A 307 -21.77 8.26 16.33
C ASN A 307 -21.90 9.35 17.42
N HIS A 308 -21.22 10.49 17.26
CA HIS A 308 -21.28 11.64 18.19
C HIS A 308 -20.96 11.25 19.65
N TYR A 309 -19.99 10.32 19.83
CA TYR A 309 -19.61 9.76 21.14
C TYR A 309 -20.72 8.96 21.84
N GLU A 310 -21.62 8.42 21.05
CA GLU A 310 -22.70 7.53 21.53
C GLU A 310 -22.51 6.10 21.02
N GLN A 311 -23.34 5.18 21.50
CA GLN A 311 -23.42 3.78 21.03
C GLN A 311 -22.06 3.05 21.02
N LEU A 312 -21.27 3.17 22.07
CA LEU A 312 -19.95 2.54 22.16
C LEU A 312 -19.96 1.04 21.85
N GLY A 313 -21.02 0.31 22.22
CA GLY A 313 -21.18 -1.12 21.91
C GLY A 313 -21.21 -1.39 20.40
N ASN A 314 -21.94 -0.58 19.63
CA ASN A 314 -21.99 -0.67 18.17
C ASN A 314 -20.62 -0.31 17.56
N ALA A 315 -19.97 0.74 18.09
CA ALA A 315 -18.63 1.13 17.65
C ALA A 315 -17.61 0.01 17.88
N ILE A 316 -17.64 -0.69 19.02
CA ILE A 316 -16.80 -1.85 19.30
C ILE A 316 -17.11 -3.00 18.32
N PHE A 317 -18.37 -3.25 18.03
CA PHE A 317 -18.74 -4.29 17.07
C PHE A 317 -18.23 -3.97 15.67
N PHE A 318 -18.42 -2.74 15.20
CA PHE A 318 -17.90 -2.28 13.91
C PHE A 318 -16.38 -2.36 13.85
N GLY A 319 -15.68 -1.89 14.88
CA GLY A 319 -14.22 -1.99 14.98
C GLY A 319 -13.70 -3.42 14.92
N ARG A 320 -14.39 -4.34 15.60
CA ARG A 320 -14.10 -5.79 15.52
C ARG A 320 -14.27 -6.32 14.10
N TRP A 321 -15.33 -5.94 13.41
CA TRP A 321 -15.58 -6.34 12.03
C TRP A 321 -14.44 -5.88 11.09
N VAL A 322 -14.01 -4.62 11.20
CA VAL A 322 -12.85 -4.12 10.42
C VAL A 322 -11.57 -4.89 10.74
N ALA A 323 -11.34 -5.22 12.01
CA ALA A 323 -10.17 -5.98 12.44
C ALA A 323 -10.18 -7.42 11.92
N GLU A 324 -11.34 -8.08 11.90
CA GLU A 324 -11.50 -9.40 11.30
C GLU A 324 -11.14 -9.40 9.82
N TYR A 325 -11.61 -8.40 9.09
CA TYR A 325 -11.26 -8.22 7.68
C TYR A 325 -9.75 -8.02 7.51
N ALA A 326 -9.16 -7.11 8.28
CA ALA A 326 -7.73 -6.83 8.23
C ALA A 326 -6.87 -8.05 8.60
N LEU A 327 -7.30 -8.85 9.60
CA LEU A 327 -6.61 -10.08 9.99
C LEU A 327 -6.61 -11.11 8.87
N ARG A 328 -7.76 -11.32 8.22
CA ARG A 328 -7.86 -12.25 7.09
C ARG A 328 -6.98 -11.81 5.93
N CYS A 329 -6.95 -10.51 5.61
CA CYS A 329 -6.04 -9.96 4.61
C CYS A 329 -4.57 -10.22 4.96
N ALA A 330 -4.17 -9.95 6.20
CA ALA A 330 -2.81 -10.15 6.67
C ALA A 330 -2.39 -11.63 6.63
N MET A 331 -3.28 -12.54 7.05
CA MET A 331 -3.05 -13.99 7.00
C MET A 331 -2.90 -14.47 5.56
N ASN A 332 -3.84 -14.09 4.68
CA ASN A 332 -3.79 -14.47 3.27
C ASN A 332 -2.47 -14.01 2.61
N LEU A 333 -2.07 -12.76 2.85
CA LEU A 333 -0.83 -12.21 2.31
C LEU A 333 0.39 -12.99 2.80
N THR A 334 0.47 -13.25 4.11
CA THR A 334 1.62 -13.95 4.71
C THR A 334 1.73 -15.38 4.20
N TYR A 335 0.64 -16.13 4.19
CA TYR A 335 0.68 -17.52 3.73
C TYR A 335 0.84 -17.67 2.22
N SER A 336 0.35 -16.72 1.43
CA SER A 336 0.63 -16.70 -0.03
C SER A 336 2.09 -16.43 -0.31
N THR A 337 2.70 -15.47 0.38
CA THR A 337 4.12 -15.16 0.26
C THR A 337 4.99 -16.32 0.73
N GLN A 338 4.62 -16.98 1.83
CA GLN A 338 5.35 -18.15 2.34
C GLN A 338 5.29 -19.34 1.38
N LYS A 339 4.10 -19.64 0.80
CA LYS A 339 3.96 -20.68 -0.24
C LYS A 339 4.75 -20.39 -1.52
N GLU A 340 4.94 -19.12 -1.86
CA GLU A 340 5.78 -18.75 -2.99
C GLU A 340 7.26 -18.84 -2.65
N ILE A 341 7.67 -18.45 -1.45
CA ILE A 341 9.03 -18.66 -0.95
C ILE A 341 9.33 -20.16 -0.91
N GLU A 342 8.43 -20.99 -0.38
CA GLU A 342 8.57 -22.45 -0.40
C GLU A 342 8.66 -23.02 -1.82
N LYS A 343 7.84 -22.54 -2.76
CA LYS A 343 7.94 -22.91 -4.18
C LYS A 343 9.21 -22.39 -4.86
N ILE A 344 9.71 -21.23 -4.44
CA ILE A 344 10.98 -20.70 -4.89
C ILE A 344 12.12 -21.50 -4.26
N ASP A 345 12.03 -21.84 -2.97
CA ASP A 345 12.98 -22.70 -2.27
C ASP A 345 12.95 -24.12 -2.84
N GLU A 346 11.79 -24.71 -3.10
CA GLU A 346 11.69 -26.00 -3.80
C GLU A 346 12.27 -25.94 -5.23
N LYS A 347 12.07 -24.85 -5.95
CA LYS A 347 12.72 -24.61 -7.25
C LYS A 347 14.21 -24.33 -7.10
N ILE A 348 14.65 -23.69 -6.03
CA ILE A 348 16.07 -23.45 -5.71
C ILE A 348 16.72 -24.75 -5.23
N PHE A 349 16.02 -25.59 -4.45
CA PHE A 349 16.48 -26.90 -4.03
C PHE A 349 16.41 -27.95 -5.14
N SER A 350 15.47 -27.84 -6.09
CA SER A 350 15.42 -28.73 -7.27
C SER A 350 16.35 -28.27 -8.40
N THR A 351 16.79 -27.03 -8.39
CA THR A 351 17.83 -26.45 -9.27
C THR A 351 18.40 -25.25 -8.54
N SER A 352 19.55 -25.39 -7.88
CA SER A 352 20.20 -24.23 -7.31
C SER A 352 20.36 -23.18 -8.42
N SER A 353 19.67 -22.05 -8.31
CA SER A 353 19.72 -21.02 -9.36
C SER A 353 21.17 -20.54 -9.56
N ALA A 354 21.98 -20.60 -8.51
CA ALA A 354 23.41 -20.34 -8.57
C ALA A 354 24.17 -21.43 -9.36
N GLU A 355 23.82 -22.72 -9.21
CA GLU A 355 24.38 -23.81 -10.00
C GLU A 355 23.84 -23.79 -11.44
N TYR A 356 22.57 -23.52 -11.66
CA TYR A 356 21.98 -23.35 -12.99
C TYR A 356 22.62 -22.17 -13.73
N HIS A 357 22.73 -21.01 -13.11
CA HIS A 357 23.41 -19.85 -13.70
C HIS A 357 24.94 -20.09 -13.83
N SER A 358 25.53 -20.78 -12.92
CA SER A 358 26.95 -21.21 -13.04
C SER A 358 27.12 -22.18 -14.19
N HIS A 359 26.30 -23.21 -14.25
CA HIS A 359 26.36 -24.24 -15.30
C HIS A 359 26.00 -23.67 -16.68
N PHE A 360 24.93 -22.83 -16.77
CA PHE A 360 24.60 -22.14 -18.01
C PHE A 360 25.71 -21.18 -18.47
N ASN A 361 26.33 -20.44 -17.58
CA ASN A 361 27.43 -19.55 -17.91
C ASN A 361 28.69 -20.32 -18.31
N GLU A 362 28.94 -21.49 -17.76
CA GLU A 362 30.00 -22.38 -18.16
C GLU A 362 29.77 -23.04 -19.51
N GLN A 363 28.55 -23.51 -19.76
CA GLN A 363 28.13 -24.00 -21.07
C GLN A 363 28.22 -22.92 -22.14
N MET A 364 27.76 -21.70 -21.83
CA MET A 364 27.87 -20.56 -22.73
C MET A 364 29.34 -20.25 -23.04
N LEU A 365 30.20 -20.16 -22.03
CA LEU A 365 31.64 -19.93 -22.24
C LEU A 365 32.28 -21.06 -23.07
N ALA A 366 31.89 -22.32 -22.82
CA ALA A 366 32.40 -23.47 -23.62
C ALA A 366 31.97 -23.36 -25.09
N SER A 367 30.75 -22.93 -25.37
CA SER A 367 30.15 -22.84 -26.71
C SER A 367 30.59 -21.62 -27.52
N LEU A 368 31.11 -20.58 -26.89
CA LEU A 368 31.63 -19.41 -27.58
C LEU A 368 32.92 -19.79 -28.36
N PRO A 369 33.28 -19.06 -29.44
CA PRO A 369 34.56 -19.20 -30.11
C PRO A 369 35.76 -19.01 -29.15
N GLU A 370 36.93 -19.49 -29.52
CA GLU A 370 38.16 -19.30 -28.70
C GLU A 370 38.46 -17.79 -28.49
N THR A 371 38.17 -17.00 -29.51
CA THR A 371 38.20 -15.53 -29.44
C THR A 371 36.79 -14.98 -29.73
N PHE A 372 36.28 -14.19 -28.85
CA PHE A 372 34.89 -13.69 -28.92
C PHE A 372 34.77 -12.24 -28.44
N SER A 373 33.67 -11.60 -28.84
CA SER A 373 33.25 -10.25 -28.39
C SER A 373 32.13 -10.33 -27.37
N PHE A 374 31.82 -9.20 -26.75
CA PHE A 374 30.62 -9.10 -25.89
C PHE A 374 29.30 -9.36 -26.68
N GLN A 375 29.29 -9.01 -27.98
CA GLN A 375 28.12 -9.24 -28.83
C GLN A 375 27.86 -10.74 -29.04
N ASP A 376 28.91 -11.59 -29.08
CA ASP A 376 28.76 -13.03 -29.19
C ASP A 376 28.10 -13.61 -27.93
N VAL A 377 28.42 -13.08 -26.76
CA VAL A 377 27.76 -13.44 -25.49
C VAL A 377 26.26 -13.04 -25.52
N VAL A 378 25.95 -11.86 -26.03
CA VAL A 378 24.55 -11.37 -26.18
C VAL A 378 23.79 -12.27 -27.16
N ASN A 379 24.39 -12.60 -28.30
CA ASN A 379 23.77 -13.44 -29.33
C ASN A 379 23.50 -14.87 -28.81
N TYR A 380 24.45 -15.46 -28.10
CA TYR A 380 24.25 -16.77 -27.49
C TYR A 380 23.09 -16.78 -26.50
N ARG A 381 23.00 -15.77 -25.65
CA ARG A 381 21.88 -15.65 -24.71
C ARG A 381 20.54 -15.48 -25.41
N LYS A 382 20.46 -14.64 -26.43
CA LYS A 382 19.23 -14.47 -27.24
C LYS A 382 18.74 -15.79 -27.84
N ALA A 383 19.67 -16.64 -28.26
CA ALA A 383 19.33 -17.93 -28.88
C ALA A 383 18.90 -19.01 -27.87
N HIS A 384 19.30 -18.90 -26.58
CA HIS A 384 19.13 -19.98 -25.61
C HIS A 384 18.31 -19.59 -24.38
N THR A 385 17.78 -18.36 -24.31
CA THR A 385 16.93 -17.91 -23.22
C THR A 385 15.77 -17.08 -23.77
N GLU A 386 14.62 -17.11 -23.12
CA GLU A 386 13.47 -16.23 -23.42
C GLU A 386 13.74 -14.75 -23.09
N TYR A 387 14.94 -14.41 -22.68
CA TYR A 387 15.34 -13.06 -22.32
C TYR A 387 15.56 -12.20 -23.57
N SER A 388 14.80 -11.13 -23.73
CA SER A 388 15.08 -10.05 -24.70
C SER A 388 16.45 -9.45 -24.38
N GLY A 389 17.46 -9.75 -25.20
CA GLY A 389 18.89 -9.59 -24.93
C GLY A 389 19.44 -8.18 -24.74
N ASP A 390 18.64 -7.14 -24.56
CA ASP A 390 19.10 -5.75 -24.42
C ASP A 390 19.64 -5.38 -23.03
N LYS A 391 19.52 -6.29 -22.04
CA LYS A 391 20.02 -6.10 -20.68
C LYS A 391 21.09 -7.11 -20.26
N CYS A 392 21.87 -7.62 -21.18
CA CYS A 392 23.02 -8.45 -20.81
C CYS A 392 24.03 -7.60 -20.05
N SER A 393 24.15 -7.84 -18.75
CA SER A 393 25.08 -7.08 -17.90
C SER A 393 26.52 -7.39 -18.29
N PRO A 394 27.36 -6.37 -18.51
CA PRO A 394 28.81 -6.56 -18.69
C PRO A 394 29.50 -7.29 -17.53
N SER A 395 28.81 -7.45 -16.41
CA SER A 395 29.31 -8.15 -15.21
C SER A 395 29.73 -9.59 -15.43
N ILE A 396 29.22 -10.27 -16.49
CA ILE A 396 29.61 -11.65 -16.78
C ILE A 396 31.05 -11.72 -17.29
N ILE A 397 31.45 -10.79 -18.16
CA ILE A 397 32.82 -10.67 -18.66
C ILE A 397 33.77 -10.33 -17.51
N SER A 398 33.40 -9.43 -16.61
CA SER A 398 34.18 -9.11 -15.42
C SER A 398 34.42 -10.37 -14.58
N ARG A 399 33.36 -11.11 -14.26
CA ARG A 399 33.43 -12.34 -13.46
C ARG A 399 34.32 -13.41 -14.10
N TRP A 400 34.27 -13.59 -15.42
CA TRP A 400 35.15 -14.53 -16.12
C TRP A 400 36.61 -14.09 -16.10
N LYS A 401 36.89 -12.77 -16.20
CA LYS A 401 38.24 -12.21 -16.03
C LYS A 401 38.76 -12.43 -14.63
N ASP A 402 37.95 -12.09 -13.62
CA ASP A 402 38.31 -12.21 -12.20
C ASP A 402 38.59 -13.68 -11.79
N ARG A 403 37.92 -14.64 -12.46
CA ARG A 403 38.14 -16.07 -12.29
C ARG A 403 39.23 -16.65 -13.18
N GLY A 404 39.94 -15.83 -13.94
CA GLY A 404 41.02 -16.26 -14.80
C GLY A 404 40.60 -17.13 -16.01
N LYS A 405 39.30 -17.17 -16.35
CA LYS A 405 38.76 -17.98 -17.46
C LYS A 405 38.97 -17.34 -18.83
N ILE A 406 39.10 -16.02 -18.88
CA ILE A 406 39.35 -15.26 -20.12
C ILE A 406 40.35 -14.14 -19.90
N LYS A 407 41.04 -13.75 -20.98
CA LYS A 407 41.88 -12.54 -21.04
C LYS A 407 41.37 -11.61 -22.14
N GLN A 408 41.47 -10.33 -21.91
CA GLN A 408 41.19 -9.33 -22.95
C GLN A 408 42.42 -9.19 -23.84
N ILE A 409 42.25 -9.45 -25.12
CA ILE A 409 43.32 -9.35 -26.12
C ILE A 409 43.26 -8.09 -26.95
N GLN A 410 42.07 -7.45 -27.01
CA GLN A 410 41.89 -6.21 -27.74
C GLN A 410 40.96 -5.26 -26.95
N LYS A 411 41.35 -4.01 -26.81
CA LYS A 411 40.49 -2.98 -26.22
C LYS A 411 39.44 -2.46 -27.22
N ALA A 412 38.26 -2.13 -26.74
CA ALA A 412 37.26 -1.47 -27.57
C ALA A 412 37.71 -0.06 -27.98
N ILE A 413 37.50 0.30 -29.25
CA ILE A 413 37.59 1.65 -29.75
C ILE A 413 36.18 2.09 -30.12
N LYS A 414 35.70 3.17 -29.51
CA LYS A 414 34.31 3.63 -29.67
C LYS A 414 33.98 3.82 -31.16
N ASN A 415 32.94 3.15 -31.62
CA ASN A 415 32.41 3.16 -33.00
C ASN A 415 33.38 2.62 -34.08
N VAL A 416 34.49 1.97 -33.70
CA VAL A 416 35.48 1.44 -34.65
C VAL A 416 35.64 -0.07 -34.52
N GLN A 417 35.88 -0.55 -33.31
CA GLN A 417 36.08 -1.98 -33.09
C GLN A 417 35.66 -2.43 -31.70
N PRO A 418 35.06 -3.63 -31.56
CA PRO A 418 34.69 -4.20 -30.28
C PRO A 418 35.89 -4.67 -29.47
N ALA A 419 35.72 -4.79 -28.14
CA ALA A 419 36.70 -5.51 -27.33
C ALA A 419 36.65 -7.02 -27.67
N LEU A 420 37.81 -7.64 -27.77
CA LEU A 420 37.93 -9.07 -27.96
C LEU A 420 38.54 -9.74 -26.73
N TYR A 421 38.02 -10.89 -26.45
CA TYR A 421 38.43 -11.74 -25.32
C TYR A 421 38.84 -13.11 -25.83
N GLN A 422 39.82 -13.68 -25.21
CA GLN A 422 40.32 -15.05 -25.52
C GLN A 422 40.11 -15.94 -24.31
N LYS A 423 39.63 -17.15 -24.54
CA LYS A 423 39.58 -18.19 -23.50
C LYS A 423 40.99 -18.52 -23.03
N ILE A 424 41.15 -18.79 -21.76
CA ILE A 424 42.38 -19.31 -21.18
C ILE A 424 42.18 -20.81 -21.05
N ALA A 425 43.01 -21.59 -21.72
CA ALA A 425 43.01 -23.04 -21.53
C ALA A 425 43.42 -23.35 -20.08
N ASN A 426 42.63 -24.17 -19.41
CA ASN A 426 42.97 -24.70 -18.09
C ASN A 426 44.08 -25.74 -18.21
#